data_aed773d069607ad244d07cbc8d83cfa1
#
_entry.id   aed773d069607ad244d07cbc8d83cfa1
#
_cell.length_a   1.000
_cell.length_b   1.000
_cell.length_c   1.000
_cell.angle_alpha   90.00
_cell.angle_beta   90.00
_cell.angle_gamma   90.00
#
_symmetry.space_group_name_H-M   'P 1'
#
loop_
_entity.id
_entity.type
_entity.pdbx_description
1 polymer ?
#
loop_
_entity_poly.entity_id
_entity_poly.type
_entity_poly.pdbx_seq_one_letter_code
_entity_poly.pdbx_strand_id
1 'polypeptide(L)'
;MSEQRIKKHPILTIPEKRKIPFYWKNQKFEAIEGEVISSALFANGIHIFGHHAKDGYPQGIFCANGQCAQCMVIANGIPVKSCMTKVEENMIVESVEGIPELPKVVDNFQFSDIKETETDVLIVGGGPAGLSAALQLGERGIKALIVDDKDRLGGKLVLQTHKFFGSIDDCYAGTRGIDIATILKNELKKYPSLEVWLNSIVLYVFSDKKVGVVTNGKNYAIVDPKIVLNAAGAREKSLIFPGNTLPGTMGPGPFKPLLIEIW
;
A
#
# COMPACT_ATOMS: atom_id res chain seq x y z
N MET A 1 5.87 10.67 26.62
CA MET A 1 4.62 10.79 25.82
C MET A 1 3.87 9.48 25.95
N SER A 2 2.55 9.50 26.12
CA SER A 2 1.74 8.29 26.19
C SER A 2 1.68 7.62 24.82
N GLU A 3 1.93 6.32 24.76
CA GLU A 3 1.81 5.52 23.56
C GLU A 3 0.37 5.60 23.01
N GLN A 4 0.22 6.00 21.75
CA GLN A 4 -1.10 6.22 21.10
C GLN A 4 -1.57 5.01 20.29
N ARG A 5 -1.03 3.81 20.52
CA ARG A 5 -1.43 2.59 19.82
C ARG A 5 -2.71 1.98 20.39
N ILE A 6 -3.56 1.48 19.50
CA ILE A 6 -4.76 0.72 19.87
C ILE A 6 -4.33 -0.64 20.42
N LYS A 7 -4.66 -0.92 21.70
CA LYS A 7 -4.33 -2.17 22.38
C LYS A 7 -5.45 -3.21 22.31
N LYS A 8 -6.67 -2.79 21.99
CA LYS A 8 -7.84 -3.67 21.84
C LYS A 8 -8.70 -3.16 20.69
N HIS A 9 -9.14 -4.06 19.83
CA HIS A 9 -10.07 -3.75 18.74
C HIS A 9 -11.22 -4.76 18.77
N PRO A 10 -12.50 -4.33 18.56
CA PRO A 10 -13.67 -5.21 18.70
C PRO A 10 -13.76 -6.31 17.65
N ILE A 11 -13.03 -6.18 16.53
CA ILE A 11 -13.10 -7.07 15.37
C ILE A 11 -11.74 -7.65 15.02
N LEU A 12 -10.69 -6.82 15.07
CA LEU A 12 -9.35 -7.21 14.63
C LEU A 12 -8.55 -7.80 15.79
N THR A 13 -7.84 -8.88 15.52
CA THR A 13 -6.83 -9.40 16.43
C THR A 13 -5.56 -8.57 16.27
N ILE A 14 -5.12 -7.94 17.35
CA ILE A 14 -3.87 -7.18 17.38
C ILE A 14 -2.76 -8.16 17.78
N PRO A 15 -1.83 -8.51 16.86
CA PRO A 15 -0.77 -9.45 17.18
C PRO A 15 0.28 -8.78 18.10
N GLU A 16 0.75 -9.51 19.09
CA GLU A 16 1.94 -9.12 19.83
C GLU A 16 3.16 -9.27 18.93
N LYS A 17 3.91 -8.20 18.75
CA LYS A 17 5.11 -8.14 17.91
C LYS A 17 6.24 -7.46 18.66
N ARG A 18 7.48 -7.74 18.23
CA ARG A 18 8.68 -7.16 18.76
C ARG A 18 8.70 -5.64 18.57
N LYS A 19 9.17 -4.91 19.57
CA LYS A 19 9.52 -3.50 19.43
C LYS A 19 10.90 -3.37 18.83
N ILE A 20 11.06 -2.46 17.86
CA ILE A 20 12.32 -2.16 17.21
C ILE A 20 12.65 -0.67 17.35
N PRO A 21 13.91 -0.31 17.60
CA PRO A 21 14.32 1.09 17.68
C PRO A 21 14.43 1.71 16.29
N PHE A 22 14.08 3.00 16.19
CA PHE A 22 14.37 3.85 15.04
C PHE A 22 14.65 5.27 15.53
N TYR A 23 15.13 6.14 14.65
CA TYR A 23 15.48 7.51 14.99
C TYR A 23 14.66 8.49 14.15
N TRP A 24 14.12 9.52 14.80
CA TRP A 24 13.48 10.65 14.16
C TRP A 24 14.22 11.93 14.57
N LYS A 25 14.80 12.65 13.58
CA LYS A 25 15.62 13.85 13.86
C LYS A 25 16.65 13.62 14.97
N ASN A 26 17.41 12.54 14.86
CA ASN A 26 18.42 12.09 15.82
C ASN A 26 17.89 11.68 17.21
N GLN A 27 16.59 11.66 17.43
CA GLN A 27 15.99 11.21 18.69
C GLN A 27 15.49 9.78 18.55
N LYS A 28 15.79 8.92 19.53
CA LYS A 28 15.41 7.50 19.53
C LYS A 28 13.93 7.33 19.90
N PHE A 29 13.23 6.51 19.11
CA PHE A 29 11.86 6.09 19.29
C PHE A 29 11.71 4.58 19.12
N GLU A 30 10.52 4.04 19.43
CA GLU A 30 10.18 2.63 19.26
C GLU A 30 9.05 2.48 18.23
N ALA A 31 9.22 1.53 17.31
CA ALA A 31 8.20 1.05 16.39
C ALA A 31 7.84 -0.40 16.70
N ILE A 32 6.71 -0.87 16.21
CA ILE A 32 6.37 -2.29 16.19
C ILE A 32 6.90 -2.91 14.89
N GLU A 33 7.52 -4.07 14.96
CA GLU A 33 8.04 -4.76 13.78
C GLU A 33 6.98 -4.96 12.69
N GLY A 34 7.30 -4.49 11.47
CA GLY A 34 6.37 -4.47 10.32
C GLY A 34 5.46 -3.24 10.24
N GLU A 35 5.53 -2.34 11.22
CA GLU A 35 4.83 -1.06 11.22
C GLU A 35 5.44 -0.12 10.16
N VAL A 36 4.60 0.68 9.49
CA VAL A 36 5.10 1.71 8.57
C VAL A 36 5.57 2.96 9.33
N ILE A 37 6.48 3.73 8.73
CA ILE A 37 7.09 4.91 9.37
C ILE A 37 6.02 5.90 9.87
N SER A 38 4.98 6.17 9.07
CA SER A 38 3.92 7.12 9.47
C SER A 38 3.15 6.67 10.69
N SER A 39 2.88 5.35 10.81
CA SER A 39 2.23 4.78 12.00
C SER A 39 3.13 4.91 13.22
N ALA A 40 4.40 4.53 13.09
CA ALA A 40 5.36 4.63 14.18
C ALA A 40 5.54 6.08 14.69
N LEU A 41 5.65 7.04 13.77
CA LEU A 41 5.73 8.47 14.13
C LEU A 41 4.46 8.94 14.84
N PHE A 42 3.29 8.62 14.28
CA PHE A 42 2.01 9.02 14.84
C PHE A 42 1.79 8.43 16.23
N ALA A 43 2.09 7.14 16.43
CA ALA A 43 1.99 6.47 17.72
C ALA A 43 2.91 7.06 18.80
N ASN A 44 4.00 7.70 18.38
CA ASN A 44 4.92 8.44 19.24
C ASN A 44 4.57 9.95 19.36
N GLY A 45 3.39 10.37 18.88
CA GLY A 45 2.90 11.76 19.00
C GLY A 45 3.47 12.72 17.96
N ILE A 46 4.09 12.22 16.89
CA ILE A 46 4.66 13.02 15.81
C ILE A 46 3.66 13.03 14.65
N HIS A 47 3.04 14.18 14.40
CA HIS A 47 1.99 14.33 13.39
C HIS A 47 2.42 15.17 12.17
N ILE A 48 3.49 15.96 12.33
CA ILE A 48 4.07 16.79 11.28
C ILE A 48 5.39 16.17 10.83
N PHE A 49 5.47 15.83 9.53
CA PHE A 49 6.60 15.14 8.94
C PHE A 49 7.51 16.05 8.12
N GLY A 50 7.07 17.29 7.87
CA GLY A 50 7.78 18.29 7.11
C GLY A 50 6.89 19.48 6.76
N HIS A 51 7.39 20.34 5.87
CA HIS A 51 6.67 21.52 5.43
C HIS A 51 6.75 21.69 3.90
N HIS A 52 5.70 22.22 3.31
CA HIS A 52 5.63 22.50 1.89
C HIS A 52 6.64 23.57 1.46
N ALA A 53 7.33 23.34 0.34
CA ALA A 53 8.31 24.25 -0.22
C ALA A 53 7.74 25.64 -0.59
N LYS A 54 6.46 25.70 -0.99
CA LYS A 54 5.86 26.93 -1.53
C LYS A 54 5.27 27.84 -0.46
N ASP A 55 4.54 27.28 0.50
CA ASP A 55 3.72 28.04 1.46
C ASP A 55 4.07 27.74 2.92
N GLY A 56 5.03 26.81 3.16
CA GLY A 56 5.44 26.43 4.52
C GLY A 56 4.39 25.68 5.31
N TYR A 57 3.27 25.27 4.73
CA TYR A 57 2.25 24.52 5.46
C TYR A 57 2.75 23.15 5.91
N PRO A 58 2.33 22.69 7.11
CA PRO A 58 2.75 21.42 7.65
C PRO A 58 2.22 20.25 6.81
N GLN A 59 3.06 19.24 6.67
CA GLN A 59 2.77 17.99 5.98
C GLN A 59 2.72 16.83 6.96
N GLY A 60 1.86 15.84 6.70
CA GLY A 60 1.70 14.65 7.52
C GLY A 60 0.87 13.59 6.84
N ILE A 61 0.20 12.72 7.61
CA ILE A 61 -0.67 11.70 7.03
C ILE A 61 -1.90 12.36 6.39
N PHE A 62 -2.14 12.02 5.11
CA PHE A 62 -3.30 12.51 4.38
C PHE A 62 -4.08 11.38 3.70
N CYS A 63 -3.51 10.67 2.71
CA CYS A 63 -4.21 9.59 2.00
C CYS A 63 -4.02 8.20 2.66
N ALA A 64 -2.97 8.00 3.44
CA ALA A 64 -2.60 6.76 4.13
C ALA A 64 -2.54 5.51 3.23
N ASN A 65 -2.37 5.68 1.90
CA ASN A 65 -2.38 4.58 0.92
C ASN A 65 -1.40 4.77 -0.24
N GLY A 66 -0.43 5.66 -0.09
CA GLY A 66 0.64 5.88 -1.07
C GLY A 66 0.27 6.75 -2.27
N GLN A 67 -0.95 7.27 -2.39
CA GLN A 67 -1.42 8.00 -3.58
C GLN A 67 -1.02 9.49 -3.60
N CYS A 68 -0.70 10.08 -2.45
CA CYS A 68 -0.21 11.46 -2.34
C CYS A 68 1.25 11.49 -1.88
N ALA A 69 1.83 12.69 -1.78
CA ALA A 69 3.18 12.90 -1.28
C ALA A 69 3.21 13.67 0.07
N GLN A 70 2.07 13.83 0.74
CA GLN A 70 1.96 14.61 1.99
C GLN A 70 2.71 13.99 3.17
N CYS A 71 2.94 12.68 3.15
CA CYS A 71 3.66 11.97 4.20
C CYS A 71 5.13 11.66 3.84
N MET A 72 5.75 12.47 2.96
CA MET A 72 7.15 12.27 2.61
C MET A 72 8.06 12.49 3.82
N VAL A 73 9.07 11.62 3.93
CA VAL A 73 10.17 11.71 4.89
C VAL A 73 11.47 11.27 4.20
N ILE A 74 12.60 11.58 4.79
CA ILE A 74 13.88 11.02 4.37
C ILE A 74 14.18 9.82 5.27
N ALA A 75 14.24 8.62 4.71
CA ALA A 75 14.60 7.40 5.42
C ALA A 75 15.95 6.88 4.93
N ASN A 76 16.94 6.81 5.83
CA ASN A 76 18.32 6.45 5.49
C ASN A 76 18.88 7.22 4.29
N GLY A 77 18.57 8.53 4.21
CA GLY A 77 19.00 9.43 3.12
C GLY A 77 18.16 9.37 1.84
N ILE A 78 17.10 8.56 1.79
CA ILE A 78 16.24 8.39 0.60
C ILE A 78 14.87 8.98 0.86
N PRO A 79 14.33 9.87 -0.02
CA PRO A 79 12.95 10.34 0.07
C PRO A 79 11.96 9.20 -0.14
N VAL A 80 11.09 8.95 0.83
CA VAL A 80 10.10 7.87 0.79
C VAL A 80 8.73 8.32 1.27
N LYS A 81 7.67 7.64 0.86
CA LYS A 81 6.33 7.82 1.42
C LYS A 81 6.21 7.02 2.72
N SER A 82 6.17 7.70 3.85
CA SER A 82 6.17 7.07 5.17
C SER A 82 5.00 6.12 5.41
N CYS A 83 3.87 6.32 4.74
CA CYS A 83 2.71 5.42 4.83
C CYS A 83 2.86 4.11 4.04
N MET A 84 3.93 3.97 3.25
CA MET A 84 4.20 2.77 2.43
C MET A 84 5.52 2.11 2.80
N THR A 85 6.35 2.74 3.61
CA THR A 85 7.69 2.26 3.97
C THR A 85 7.69 1.71 5.38
N LYS A 86 8.03 0.43 5.53
CA LYS A 86 8.15 -0.23 6.83
C LYS A 86 9.38 0.30 7.58
N VAL A 87 9.25 0.41 8.90
CA VAL A 87 10.38 0.74 9.76
C VAL A 87 11.32 -0.45 9.81
N GLU A 88 12.61 -0.17 9.64
CA GLU A 88 13.71 -1.12 9.88
C GLU A 88 14.41 -0.78 11.18
N GLU A 89 15.02 -1.77 11.81
CA GLU A 89 15.76 -1.57 13.08
C GLU A 89 16.93 -0.59 12.87
N ASN A 90 17.01 0.41 13.74
CA ASN A 90 17.97 1.53 13.68
C ASN A 90 17.85 2.44 12.45
N MET A 91 16.71 2.42 11.73
CA MET A 91 16.46 3.33 10.62
C MET A 91 16.52 4.79 11.08
N ILE A 92 17.20 5.63 10.31
CA ILE A 92 17.26 7.08 10.52
C ILE A 92 16.20 7.73 9.65
N VAL A 93 15.29 8.46 10.28
CA VAL A 93 14.19 9.16 9.59
C VAL A 93 14.29 10.65 9.90
N GLU A 94 14.20 11.47 8.85
CA GLU A 94 14.28 12.92 8.93
C GLU A 94 13.07 13.57 8.25
N SER A 95 12.75 14.80 8.65
CA SER A 95 11.67 15.58 8.02
C SER A 95 12.07 16.04 6.62
N VAL A 96 11.07 16.23 5.76
CA VAL A 96 11.22 16.92 4.48
C VAL A 96 10.88 18.39 4.69
N GLU A 97 11.88 19.25 4.50
CA GLU A 97 11.70 20.71 4.55
C GLU A 97 11.85 21.25 3.12
N GLY A 98 10.72 21.48 2.47
CA GLY A 98 10.69 21.91 1.08
C GLY A 98 10.73 20.76 0.07
N ILE A 99 11.57 20.90 -0.96
CA ILE A 99 11.76 19.88 -1.99
C ILE A 99 12.89 18.95 -1.55
N PRO A 100 12.64 17.63 -1.44
CA PRO A 100 13.70 16.70 -1.04
C PRO A 100 14.79 16.61 -2.11
N GLU A 101 16.05 16.60 -1.67
CA GLU A 101 17.16 16.30 -2.56
C GLU A 101 17.16 14.80 -2.94
N LEU A 102 17.45 14.52 -4.19
CA LEU A 102 17.64 13.14 -4.63
C LEU A 102 19.01 12.63 -4.16
N PRO A 103 19.12 11.33 -3.84
CA PRO A 103 20.42 10.73 -3.54
C PRO A 103 21.40 10.99 -4.68
N LYS A 104 22.67 11.24 -4.35
CA LYS A 104 23.71 11.33 -5.36
C LYS A 104 23.79 10.01 -6.14
N VAL A 105 23.89 10.12 -7.45
CA VAL A 105 24.05 8.96 -8.32
C VAL A 105 25.33 8.22 -7.92
N VAL A 106 25.21 6.91 -7.69
CA VAL A 106 26.38 6.05 -7.49
C VAL A 106 26.89 5.66 -8.87
N ASP A 107 28.14 5.97 -9.18
CA ASP A 107 28.73 5.81 -10.52
C ASP A 107 28.88 4.35 -11.00
N ASN A 108 28.59 3.37 -10.15
CA ASN A 108 28.71 1.95 -10.47
C ASN A 108 27.34 1.27 -10.52
N PHE A 109 26.57 1.51 -11.59
CA PHE A 109 25.36 0.73 -11.85
C PHE A 109 25.71 -0.66 -12.35
N GLN A 110 25.25 -1.67 -11.65
CA GLN A 110 25.17 -3.00 -12.20
C GLN A 110 23.72 -3.24 -12.66
N PHE A 111 23.54 -3.41 -13.95
CA PHE A 111 22.27 -3.82 -14.51
C PHE A 111 22.05 -5.31 -14.17
N SER A 112 20.96 -5.61 -13.50
CA SER A 112 20.51 -7.01 -13.33
C SER A 112 19.70 -7.44 -14.55
N ASP A 113 19.68 -8.74 -14.82
CA ASP A 113 18.81 -9.31 -15.85
C ASP A 113 17.35 -8.97 -15.56
N ILE A 114 16.63 -8.52 -16.58
CA ILE A 114 15.21 -8.21 -16.48
C ILE A 114 14.43 -9.51 -16.65
N LYS A 115 13.64 -9.87 -15.66
CA LYS A 115 12.73 -11.02 -15.75
C LYS A 115 11.64 -10.72 -16.77
N GLU A 116 11.52 -11.54 -17.80
CA GLU A 116 10.36 -11.54 -18.71
C GLU A 116 9.39 -12.67 -18.35
N THR A 117 8.10 -12.39 -18.41
CA THR A 117 7.02 -13.34 -18.04
C THR A 117 5.86 -13.21 -19.01
N GLU A 118 5.44 -14.30 -19.64
CA GLU A 118 4.26 -14.35 -20.50
C GLU A 118 3.02 -14.81 -19.74
N THR A 119 1.88 -14.19 -20.04
CA THR A 119 0.58 -14.58 -19.48
C THR A 119 -0.54 -14.31 -20.50
N ASP A 120 -1.67 -15.02 -20.39
CA ASP A 120 -2.83 -14.69 -21.23
C ASP A 120 -3.50 -13.39 -20.78
N VAL A 121 -3.68 -13.23 -19.47
CA VAL A 121 -4.29 -12.05 -18.89
C VAL A 121 -3.45 -11.48 -17.74
N LEU A 122 -3.08 -10.20 -17.84
CA LEU A 122 -2.54 -9.45 -16.73
C LEU A 122 -3.68 -8.68 -16.04
N ILE A 123 -3.89 -8.92 -14.76
CA ILE A 123 -4.87 -8.21 -13.93
C ILE A 123 -4.11 -7.20 -13.07
N VAL A 124 -4.37 -5.91 -13.27
CA VAL A 124 -3.78 -4.84 -12.49
C VAL A 124 -4.71 -4.48 -11.32
N GLY A 125 -4.35 -4.93 -10.11
CA GLY A 125 -5.11 -4.75 -8.88
C GLY A 125 -5.80 -6.02 -8.40
N GLY A 126 -5.44 -6.44 -7.18
CA GLY A 126 -6.00 -7.61 -6.47
C GLY A 126 -7.15 -7.26 -5.53
N GLY A 127 -7.92 -6.22 -5.84
CA GLY A 127 -9.18 -5.88 -5.16
C GLY A 127 -10.34 -6.80 -5.57
N PRO A 128 -11.59 -6.56 -5.09
CA PRO A 128 -12.72 -7.44 -5.37
C PRO A 128 -12.96 -7.66 -6.86
N ALA A 129 -12.83 -6.63 -7.68
CA ALA A 129 -13.01 -6.75 -9.14
C ALA A 129 -11.94 -7.64 -9.77
N GLY A 130 -10.66 -7.44 -9.42
CA GLY A 130 -9.56 -8.25 -9.94
C GLY A 130 -9.64 -9.70 -9.46
N LEU A 131 -9.99 -9.92 -8.21
CA LEU A 131 -10.18 -11.26 -7.64
C LEU A 131 -11.33 -12.01 -8.31
N SER A 132 -12.48 -11.37 -8.51
CA SER A 132 -13.63 -11.98 -9.20
C SER A 132 -13.28 -12.33 -10.64
N ALA A 133 -12.59 -11.43 -11.36
CA ALA A 133 -12.12 -11.70 -12.71
C ALA A 133 -11.14 -12.88 -12.75
N ALA A 134 -10.17 -12.92 -11.83
CA ALA A 134 -9.20 -14.00 -11.74
C ALA A 134 -9.88 -15.35 -11.49
N LEU A 135 -10.85 -15.43 -10.58
CA LEU A 135 -11.58 -16.67 -10.32
C LEU A 135 -12.30 -17.17 -11.57
N GLN A 136 -12.97 -16.27 -12.30
CA GLN A 136 -13.65 -16.62 -13.57
C GLN A 136 -12.68 -17.10 -14.65
N LEU A 137 -11.46 -16.56 -14.70
CA LEU A 137 -10.40 -17.03 -15.61
C LEU A 137 -9.85 -18.38 -15.16
N GLY A 138 -9.63 -18.53 -13.84
CA GLY A 138 -9.14 -19.80 -13.25
C GLY A 138 -10.09 -20.97 -13.48
N GLU A 139 -11.41 -20.77 -13.33
CA GLU A 139 -12.44 -21.78 -13.65
C GLU A 139 -12.39 -22.25 -15.11
N ARG A 140 -11.90 -21.43 -16.02
CA ARG A 140 -11.73 -21.72 -17.44
C ARG A 140 -10.32 -22.19 -17.80
N GLY A 141 -9.42 -22.36 -16.80
CA GLY A 141 -8.04 -22.76 -17.01
C GLY A 141 -7.17 -21.73 -17.75
N ILE A 142 -7.63 -20.47 -17.84
CA ILE A 142 -6.91 -19.39 -18.51
C ILE A 142 -5.78 -18.90 -17.57
N LYS A 143 -4.58 -18.78 -18.13
CA LYS A 143 -3.40 -18.31 -17.39
C LYS A 143 -3.53 -16.82 -17.10
N ALA A 144 -3.53 -16.44 -15.82
CA ALA A 144 -3.60 -15.04 -15.42
C ALA A 144 -2.60 -14.70 -14.32
N LEU A 145 -2.04 -13.48 -14.41
CA LEU A 145 -1.17 -12.88 -13.42
C LEU A 145 -1.88 -11.68 -12.78
N ILE A 146 -2.04 -11.70 -11.46
CA ILE A 146 -2.53 -10.58 -10.66
C ILE A 146 -1.33 -9.82 -10.12
N VAL A 147 -1.28 -8.50 -10.36
CA VAL A 147 -0.26 -7.61 -9.79
C VAL A 147 -0.95 -6.63 -8.84
N ASP A 148 -0.50 -6.58 -7.57
CA ASP A 148 -1.04 -5.67 -6.56
C ASP A 148 0.08 -4.97 -5.79
N ASP A 149 -0.09 -3.67 -5.51
CA ASP A 149 0.88 -2.83 -4.81
C ASP A 149 0.94 -3.07 -3.30
N LYS A 150 -0.01 -3.84 -2.76
CA LYS A 150 -0.09 -4.18 -1.33
C LYS A 150 0.58 -5.52 -1.03
N ASP A 151 0.80 -5.78 0.25
CA ASP A 151 1.33 -7.03 0.77
C ASP A 151 0.25 -8.12 0.92
N ARG A 152 -1.01 -7.79 0.60
CA ARG A 152 -2.14 -8.72 0.64
C ARG A 152 -3.22 -8.38 -0.39
N LEU A 153 -3.91 -9.41 -0.84
CA LEU A 153 -5.09 -9.28 -1.72
C LEU A 153 -6.32 -8.81 -0.96
N GLY A 154 -7.30 -8.29 -1.70
CA GLY A 154 -8.61 -7.88 -1.21
C GLY A 154 -8.88 -6.37 -1.39
N GLY A 155 -7.87 -5.57 -1.67
CA GLY A 155 -8.01 -4.13 -1.91
C GLY A 155 -8.82 -3.46 -0.79
N LYS A 156 -9.83 -2.67 -1.14
CA LYS A 156 -10.65 -1.96 -0.13
C LYS A 156 -11.56 -2.86 0.72
N LEU A 157 -11.76 -4.14 0.37
CA LEU A 157 -12.52 -5.07 1.22
C LEU A 157 -11.85 -5.27 2.58
N VAL A 158 -10.50 -5.28 2.64
CA VAL A 158 -9.78 -5.46 3.90
C VAL A 158 -10.01 -4.33 4.90
N LEU A 159 -10.50 -3.18 4.44
CA LEU A 159 -10.87 -2.02 5.24
C LEU A 159 -12.36 -2.01 5.64
N GLN A 160 -13.15 -3.02 5.24
CA GLN A 160 -14.58 -3.09 5.49
C GLN A 160 -14.87 -4.05 6.64
N THR A 161 -14.96 -3.53 7.85
CA THR A 161 -15.27 -4.31 9.07
C THR A 161 -16.76 -4.50 9.29
N HIS A 162 -17.63 -3.83 8.53
CA HIS A 162 -19.07 -4.02 8.54
C HIS A 162 -19.51 -5.20 7.66
N LYS A 163 -20.68 -5.74 7.92
CA LYS A 163 -21.30 -6.78 7.10
C LYS A 163 -21.93 -6.17 5.86
N PHE A 164 -21.73 -6.83 4.72
CA PHE A 164 -22.40 -6.45 3.49
C PHE A 164 -23.87 -6.88 3.51
N PHE A 165 -24.68 -6.15 2.79
CA PHE A 165 -26.08 -6.48 2.49
C PHE A 165 -26.22 -6.73 0.98
N GLY A 166 -27.33 -7.38 0.57
CA GLY A 166 -27.59 -7.73 -0.82
C GLY A 166 -27.75 -9.24 -1.03
N SER A 167 -27.29 -9.76 -2.17
CA SER A 167 -27.32 -11.19 -2.48
C SER A 167 -26.25 -11.97 -1.72
N ILE A 168 -26.63 -13.13 -1.20
CA ILE A 168 -25.66 -14.06 -0.58
C ILE A 168 -24.74 -14.63 -1.63
N ASP A 169 -25.29 -15.02 -2.78
CA ASP A 169 -24.55 -15.71 -3.83
C ASP A 169 -23.59 -14.78 -4.60
N ASP A 170 -23.99 -13.51 -4.83
CA ASP A 170 -23.18 -12.56 -5.62
C ASP A 170 -22.18 -11.76 -4.78
N CYS A 171 -22.53 -11.40 -3.55
CA CYS A 171 -21.72 -10.50 -2.74
C CYS A 171 -21.51 -10.93 -1.28
N TYR A 172 -21.80 -12.18 -0.95
CA TYR A 172 -21.62 -12.74 0.39
C TYR A 172 -22.36 -11.93 1.49
N ALA A 173 -23.62 -11.55 1.23
CA ALA A 173 -24.41 -10.77 2.19
C ALA A 173 -24.40 -11.40 3.60
N GLY A 174 -24.30 -10.56 4.64
CA GLY A 174 -24.13 -11.01 6.02
C GLY A 174 -22.68 -11.24 6.45
N THR A 175 -21.71 -11.22 5.53
CA THR A 175 -20.28 -11.40 5.79
C THR A 175 -19.57 -10.04 5.81
N ARG A 176 -18.53 -9.89 6.63
CA ARG A 176 -17.69 -8.66 6.64
C ARG A 176 -16.80 -8.59 5.41
N GLY A 177 -16.54 -7.39 4.91
CA GLY A 177 -15.66 -7.22 3.75
C GLY A 177 -14.27 -7.83 3.92
N ILE A 178 -13.67 -7.72 5.12
CA ILE A 178 -12.37 -8.33 5.43
C ILE A 178 -12.43 -9.87 5.34
N ASP A 179 -13.54 -10.46 5.74
CA ASP A 179 -13.75 -11.91 5.67
C ASP A 179 -13.99 -12.34 4.21
N ILE A 180 -14.73 -11.54 3.42
CA ILE A 180 -14.92 -11.75 1.98
C ILE A 180 -13.57 -11.73 1.24
N ALA A 181 -12.70 -10.77 1.56
CA ALA A 181 -11.36 -10.73 0.98
C ALA A 181 -10.57 -12.02 1.24
N THR A 182 -10.71 -12.58 2.44
CA THR A 182 -10.09 -13.85 2.84
C THR A 182 -10.67 -15.03 2.07
N ILE A 183 -11.99 -15.08 1.90
CA ILE A 183 -12.69 -16.11 1.11
C ILE A 183 -12.17 -16.09 -0.34
N LEU A 184 -12.23 -14.94 -1.02
CA LEU A 184 -11.80 -14.79 -2.41
C LEU A 184 -10.32 -15.18 -2.59
N LYS A 185 -9.43 -14.72 -1.68
CA LYS A 185 -8.01 -15.11 -1.68
C LYS A 185 -7.81 -16.62 -1.57
N ASN A 186 -8.60 -17.30 -0.73
CA ASN A 186 -8.47 -18.75 -0.56
C ASN A 186 -9.01 -19.52 -1.78
N GLU A 187 -10.06 -19.02 -2.42
CA GLU A 187 -10.60 -19.59 -3.65
C GLU A 187 -9.57 -19.60 -4.80
N LEU A 188 -8.75 -18.54 -4.93
CA LEU A 188 -7.68 -18.49 -5.95
C LEU A 188 -6.73 -19.68 -5.89
N LYS A 189 -6.47 -20.22 -4.71
CA LYS A 189 -5.55 -21.35 -4.52
C LYS A 189 -5.99 -22.65 -5.21
N LYS A 190 -7.26 -22.74 -5.59
CA LYS A 190 -7.81 -23.88 -6.32
C LYS A 190 -7.36 -23.93 -7.78
N TYR A 191 -6.84 -22.85 -8.31
CA TYR A 191 -6.54 -22.67 -9.73
C TYR A 191 -5.05 -22.47 -9.96
N PRO A 192 -4.30 -23.52 -10.35
CA PRO A 192 -2.86 -23.42 -10.62
C PRO A 192 -2.50 -22.49 -11.80
N SER A 193 -3.48 -22.14 -12.64
CA SER A 193 -3.31 -21.20 -13.75
C SER A 193 -3.19 -19.73 -13.30
N LEU A 194 -3.42 -19.45 -12.01
CA LEU A 194 -3.38 -18.10 -11.46
C LEU A 194 -2.09 -17.86 -10.69
N GLU A 195 -1.38 -16.80 -11.05
CA GLU A 195 -0.17 -16.32 -10.34
C GLU A 195 -0.46 -14.96 -9.70
N VAL A 196 0.17 -14.69 -8.55
CA VAL A 196 -0.02 -13.43 -7.81
C VAL A 196 1.32 -12.81 -7.45
N TRP A 197 1.52 -11.56 -7.85
CA TRP A 197 2.64 -10.73 -7.43
C TRP A 197 2.14 -9.63 -6.50
N LEU A 198 2.44 -9.75 -5.22
CA LEU A 198 2.20 -8.73 -4.20
C LEU A 198 3.40 -7.78 -4.10
N ASN A 199 3.24 -6.65 -3.40
CA ASN A 199 4.25 -5.59 -3.29
C ASN A 199 4.82 -5.20 -4.66
N SER A 200 3.96 -5.20 -5.68
CA SER A 200 4.35 -5.06 -7.08
C SER A 200 3.52 -3.95 -7.75
N ILE A 201 4.21 -3.05 -8.42
CA ILE A 201 3.60 -1.86 -9.02
C ILE A 201 3.75 -1.93 -10.53
N VAL A 202 2.62 -1.86 -11.24
CA VAL A 202 2.61 -1.63 -12.68
C VAL A 202 2.99 -0.16 -12.93
N LEU A 203 4.11 0.05 -13.61
CA LEU A 203 4.61 1.40 -13.89
C LEU A 203 4.09 1.93 -15.23
N TYR A 204 4.08 1.08 -16.25
CA TYR A 204 3.80 1.50 -17.61
C TYR A 204 3.29 0.35 -18.47
N VAL A 205 2.44 0.67 -19.42
CA VAL A 205 2.03 -0.21 -20.52
C VAL A 205 2.62 0.35 -21.79
N PHE A 206 3.51 -0.41 -22.42
CA PHE A 206 4.19 0.00 -23.63
C PHE A 206 3.31 -0.10 -24.88
N SER A 207 3.73 0.52 -25.99
CA SER A 207 2.99 0.51 -27.25
C SER A 207 2.87 -0.87 -27.88
N ASP A 208 3.82 -1.76 -27.61
CA ASP A 208 3.81 -3.18 -27.99
C ASP A 208 2.98 -4.07 -27.05
N LYS A 209 2.26 -3.46 -26.09
CA LYS A 209 1.43 -4.06 -25.03
C LYS A 209 2.21 -4.75 -23.91
N LYS A 210 3.53 -4.80 -23.94
CA LYS A 210 4.33 -5.24 -22.80
C LYS A 210 4.11 -4.31 -21.62
N VAL A 211 4.24 -4.83 -20.40
CA VAL A 211 3.95 -4.10 -19.17
C VAL A 211 5.16 -4.11 -18.26
N GLY A 212 5.65 -2.93 -17.88
CA GLY A 212 6.74 -2.77 -16.91
C GLY A 212 6.19 -2.85 -15.48
N VAL A 213 6.78 -3.72 -14.66
CA VAL A 213 6.40 -3.96 -13.27
C VAL A 213 7.62 -3.86 -12.36
N VAL A 214 7.51 -3.10 -11.28
CA VAL A 214 8.50 -3.15 -10.18
C VAL A 214 7.98 -4.06 -9.08
N THR A 215 8.77 -5.07 -8.72
CA THR A 215 8.45 -6.03 -7.67
C THR A 215 9.28 -5.77 -6.43
N ASN A 216 8.65 -5.81 -5.24
CA ASN A 216 9.28 -5.59 -3.95
C ASN A 216 10.10 -4.27 -3.85
N GLY A 217 9.73 -3.26 -4.64
CA GLY A 217 10.39 -1.96 -4.68
C GLY A 217 11.83 -1.94 -5.21
N LYS A 218 12.33 -3.05 -5.74
CA LYS A 218 13.75 -3.21 -6.13
C LYS A 218 13.95 -3.83 -7.51
N ASN A 219 13.15 -4.81 -7.88
CA ASN A 219 13.37 -5.58 -9.10
C ASN A 219 12.42 -5.12 -10.20
N TYR A 220 12.96 -4.92 -11.39
CA TYR A 220 12.16 -4.62 -12.57
C TYR A 220 11.87 -5.91 -13.33
N ALA A 221 10.63 -6.05 -13.81
CA ALA A 221 10.20 -7.17 -14.65
C ALA A 221 9.35 -6.64 -15.81
N ILE A 222 9.37 -7.37 -16.92
CA ILE A 222 8.49 -7.15 -18.06
C ILE A 222 7.49 -8.29 -18.12
N VAL A 223 6.23 -7.97 -18.18
CA VAL A 223 5.14 -8.92 -18.44
C VAL A 223 4.67 -8.72 -19.88
N ASP A 224 4.55 -9.83 -20.63
CA ASP A 224 4.00 -9.85 -21.98
C ASP A 224 2.61 -10.53 -21.94
N PRO A 225 1.53 -9.77 -21.74
CA PRO A 225 0.17 -10.27 -21.67
C PRO A 225 -0.50 -10.20 -23.04
N LYS A 226 -1.37 -11.16 -23.37
CA LYS A 226 -2.30 -11.02 -24.50
C LYS A 226 -3.36 -9.94 -24.23
N ILE A 227 -3.81 -9.83 -22.96
CA ILE A 227 -4.83 -8.89 -22.51
C ILE A 227 -4.41 -8.27 -21.18
N VAL A 228 -4.61 -6.95 -21.03
CA VAL A 228 -4.48 -6.24 -19.75
C VAL A 228 -5.87 -5.89 -19.25
N LEU A 229 -6.21 -6.35 -18.05
CA LEU A 229 -7.43 -6.01 -17.33
C LEU A 229 -7.10 -5.02 -16.21
N ASN A 230 -7.59 -3.80 -16.32
CA ASN A 230 -7.40 -2.78 -15.29
C ASN A 230 -8.46 -2.90 -14.20
N ALA A 231 -8.07 -3.33 -13.01
CA ALA A 231 -8.88 -3.44 -11.80
C ALA A 231 -8.26 -2.64 -10.63
N ALA A 232 -7.48 -1.58 -10.93
CA ALA A 232 -6.74 -0.78 -9.96
C ALA A 232 -7.63 0.01 -8.97
N GLY A 233 -8.95 -0.05 -9.14
CA GLY A 233 -9.92 0.57 -8.24
C GLY A 233 -10.03 2.08 -8.40
N ALA A 234 -10.44 2.75 -7.32
CA ALA A 234 -10.63 4.19 -7.30
C ALA A 234 -10.07 4.79 -6.01
N ARG A 235 -9.68 6.04 -6.07
CA ARG A 235 -9.27 6.84 -4.91
C ARG A 235 -10.31 7.91 -4.60
N GLU A 236 -10.31 8.35 -3.36
CA GLU A 236 -11.13 9.48 -2.93
C GLU A 236 -10.62 10.78 -3.57
N LYS A 237 -11.54 11.59 -4.06
CA LYS A 237 -11.27 12.95 -4.51
C LYS A 237 -11.55 13.90 -3.34
N SER A 238 -10.49 14.52 -2.83
CA SER A 238 -10.62 15.47 -1.72
C SER A 238 -11.35 16.74 -2.15
N LEU A 239 -12.17 17.26 -1.26
CA LEU A 239 -12.79 18.58 -1.42
C LEU A 239 -11.74 19.69 -1.30
N ILE A 240 -11.93 20.77 -2.01
CA ILE A 240 -11.05 21.95 -2.01
C ILE A 240 -11.65 23.00 -1.09
N PHE A 241 -10.94 23.27 0.04
CA PHE A 241 -11.24 24.33 0.98
C PHE A 241 -9.94 24.75 1.71
N PRO A 242 -9.85 25.94 2.29
CA PRO A 242 -8.69 26.36 3.06
C PRO A 242 -8.36 25.38 4.19
N GLY A 243 -7.11 24.87 4.23
CA GLY A 243 -6.66 23.91 5.24
C GLY A 243 -6.99 22.44 4.93
N ASN A 244 -7.51 22.10 3.75
CA ASN A 244 -7.84 20.73 3.37
C ASN A 244 -6.63 19.78 3.27
N THR A 245 -5.41 20.33 3.26
CA THR A 245 -4.16 19.55 3.21
C THR A 245 -3.43 19.48 4.56
N LEU A 246 -3.95 20.12 5.59
CA LEU A 246 -3.34 20.12 6.92
C LEU A 246 -3.39 18.69 7.53
N PRO A 247 -2.37 18.29 8.30
CA PRO A 247 -2.38 17.04 9.04
C PRO A 247 -3.62 16.94 9.94
N GLY A 248 -4.32 15.78 9.84
CA GLY A 248 -5.60 15.57 10.54
C GLY A 248 -6.85 15.91 9.74
N THR A 249 -6.73 16.68 8.64
CA THR A 249 -7.82 16.89 7.69
C THR A 249 -7.80 15.78 6.65
N MET A 250 -8.75 14.85 6.72
CA MET A 250 -8.81 13.72 5.80
C MET A 250 -10.25 13.28 5.56
N GLY A 251 -10.50 12.65 4.42
CA GLY A 251 -11.78 12.05 4.12
C GLY A 251 -11.98 10.68 4.80
N PRO A 252 -13.15 10.06 4.66
CA PRO A 252 -13.45 8.76 5.26
C PRO A 252 -12.61 7.62 4.66
N GLY A 253 -12.17 7.73 3.42
CA GLY A 253 -11.33 6.73 2.77
C GLY A 253 -9.97 6.56 3.47
N PRO A 254 -9.18 7.62 3.65
CA PRO A 254 -7.93 7.59 4.40
C PRO A 254 -8.08 7.27 5.89
N PHE A 255 -9.19 7.65 6.51
CA PHE A 255 -9.42 7.40 7.93
C PHE A 255 -9.50 5.91 8.28
N LYS A 256 -10.10 5.09 7.40
CA LYS A 256 -10.20 3.63 7.59
C LYS A 256 -8.84 2.93 7.68
N PRO A 257 -7.87 3.14 6.76
CA PRO A 257 -6.53 2.58 6.89
C PRO A 257 -5.85 2.95 8.21
N LEU A 258 -6.01 4.18 8.69
CA LEU A 258 -5.47 4.58 9.99
C LEU A 258 -5.98 3.71 11.13
N LEU A 259 -7.25 3.31 11.11
CA LEU A 259 -7.86 2.48 12.16
C LEU A 259 -7.61 0.98 12.00
N ILE A 260 -7.32 0.48 10.79
CA ILE A 260 -7.33 -0.94 10.47
C ILE A 260 -5.95 -1.48 10.08
N GLU A 261 -5.14 -0.68 9.39
CA GLU A 261 -3.86 -1.12 8.82
C GLU A 261 -2.64 -0.47 9.47
N ILE A 262 -2.79 0.75 9.99
CA ILE A 262 -1.68 1.58 10.44
C ILE A 262 -1.50 1.51 11.96
N TRP A 263 -2.53 1.08 12.69
CA TRP A 263 -2.51 0.99 14.16
C TRP A 263 -2.20 -0.40 14.68
#